data_b6432ed30f43d796b92cb538ba3cc4e4
#
_entry.id   b6432ed30f43d796b92cb538ba3cc4e4
#
_cell.length_a   1.000
_cell.length_b   1.000
_cell.length_c   1.000
_cell.angle_alpha   90.00
_cell.angle_beta   90.00
_cell.angle_gamma   90.00
#
_symmetry.space_group_name_H-M   'P 1'
#
loop_
_entity.id
_entity.type
_entity.pdbx_description
1 polymer ?
#
loop_
_entity_poly.entity_id
_entity_poly.type
_entity_poly.pdbx_seq_one_letter_code
_entity_poly.pdbx_strand_id
1 'polypeptide(L)'
;MVLLGTAQDGGVPQAGCAKSCCMTEFGGPTRHRNPVALGLTAEDGSRHLIEASRTLADQLIIWSTVDGEPLNKLDSIWLTHGHLGHIDGLGLFGCEAWGTEDIPLHASESMIGVVQSSPPLAPLFDNNHLIPTPFYSGKKVELTADLSVTPVKVPHRDEHTDTHAFLIEGPSKRLLFLPDHDSWRETLGLHSADNPLS
;
A
#
# COMPACT_ATOMS: atom_id res chain seq x y z
N MET A 1 -13.99 1.67 -2.31
CA MET A 1 -12.70 1.69 -1.58
C MET A 1 -12.91 1.44 -0.09
N VAL A 2 -11.95 0.78 0.56
CA VAL A 2 -12.01 0.38 1.96
C VAL A 2 -10.69 0.75 2.63
N LEU A 3 -10.73 1.52 3.73
CA LEU A 3 -9.56 1.73 4.58
C LEU A 3 -9.32 0.45 5.40
N LEU A 4 -8.24 -0.24 5.11
CA LEU A 4 -7.87 -1.53 5.71
C LEU A 4 -7.06 -1.36 7.00
N GLY A 5 -6.48 -0.19 7.18
CA GLY A 5 -5.76 0.21 8.38
C GLY A 5 -5.50 1.70 8.43
N THR A 6 -5.32 2.23 9.63
CA THR A 6 -5.13 3.67 9.91
C THR A 6 -4.07 3.94 10.95
N ALA A 7 -3.39 2.92 11.44
CA ALA A 7 -2.28 3.08 12.36
C ALA A 7 -0.96 3.23 11.59
N GLN A 8 0.05 3.75 12.27
CA GLN A 8 1.43 3.71 11.77
C GLN A 8 1.93 2.25 11.67
N ASP A 9 3.09 2.06 11.11
CA ASP A 9 3.78 0.78 10.78
C ASP A 9 3.60 -0.37 11.77
N GLY A 10 3.64 -0.07 13.08
CA GLY A 10 3.53 -1.07 14.12
C GLY A 10 2.10 -1.54 14.42
N GLY A 11 1.09 -0.85 13.89
CA GLY A 11 -0.30 -1.08 14.28
C GLY A 11 -0.62 -0.62 15.71
N VAL A 12 -1.83 -0.92 16.19
CA VAL A 12 -2.22 -0.74 17.60
C VAL A 12 -2.97 -2.00 18.04
N PRO A 13 -2.50 -2.70 19.12
CA PRO A 13 -1.31 -2.38 19.92
C PRO A 13 -0.01 -2.60 19.14
N GLN A 14 1.00 -1.77 19.42
CA GLN A 14 2.33 -1.93 18.86
C GLN A 14 3.19 -2.81 19.79
N ALA A 15 3.98 -3.70 19.20
CA ALA A 15 4.91 -4.55 19.95
C ALA A 15 5.88 -3.72 20.79
N GLY A 16 6.00 -4.07 22.08
CA GLY A 16 6.88 -3.39 23.05
C GLY A 16 6.40 -1.99 23.49
N CYS A 17 5.26 -1.52 23.06
CA CYS A 17 4.74 -0.21 23.47
C CYS A 17 4.07 -0.29 24.85
N ALA A 18 4.61 0.47 25.82
CA ALA A 18 4.06 0.60 27.17
C ALA A 18 3.17 1.85 27.38
N LYS A 19 2.85 2.59 26.32
CA LYS A 19 2.01 3.79 26.37
C LYS A 19 0.54 3.42 26.51
N SER A 20 -0.26 4.36 27.04
CA SER A 20 -1.71 4.16 27.25
C SER A 20 -2.47 3.77 25.98
N CYS A 21 -2.04 4.27 24.80
CA CYS A 21 -2.67 3.91 23.53
C CYS A 21 -2.59 2.41 23.18
N CYS A 22 -1.61 1.68 23.76
CA CYS A 22 -1.42 0.24 23.54
C CYS A 22 -1.74 -0.59 24.79
N MET A 23 -1.46 -0.05 25.98
CA MET A 23 -1.65 -0.80 27.24
C MET A 23 -3.11 -1.01 27.60
N THR A 24 -4.01 -0.09 27.26
CA THR A 24 -5.45 -0.26 27.44
C THR A 24 -6.01 -1.42 26.62
N GLU A 25 -5.27 -1.83 25.60
CA GLU A 25 -5.66 -2.90 24.70
C GLU A 25 -5.24 -4.30 25.24
N PHE A 26 -4.41 -4.37 26.29
CA PHE A 26 -4.06 -5.65 26.92
C PHE A 26 -5.05 -6.10 28.02
N GLY A 27 -5.97 -5.25 28.43
CA GLY A 27 -6.88 -5.54 29.57
C GLY A 27 -8.37 -5.31 29.30
N GLY A 28 -8.77 -4.97 28.07
CA GLY A 28 -10.16 -4.68 27.74
C GLY A 28 -10.55 -5.06 26.30
N PRO A 29 -11.78 -4.81 25.84
CA PRO A 29 -12.19 -5.03 24.45
C PRO A 29 -11.35 -4.17 23.54
N THR A 30 -10.46 -4.80 22.85
CA THR A 30 -9.36 -4.20 22.09
C THR A 30 -9.85 -3.47 20.85
N ARG A 31 -9.46 -2.22 20.72
CA ARG A 31 -9.55 -1.50 19.46
C ARG A 31 -8.25 -1.74 18.66
N HIS A 32 -8.15 -2.90 18.04
CA HIS A 32 -7.06 -3.13 17.10
C HIS A 32 -7.18 -2.15 15.93
N ARG A 33 -6.05 -1.54 15.56
CA ARG A 33 -5.91 -0.78 14.33
C ARG A 33 -4.76 -1.35 13.53
N ASN A 34 -5.06 -1.84 12.34
CA ASN A 34 -4.05 -2.31 11.42
C ASN A 34 -3.16 -1.15 10.93
N PRO A 35 -1.91 -1.41 10.56
CA PRO A 35 -1.09 -0.46 9.82
C PRO A 35 -1.82 0.03 8.58
N VAL A 36 -1.43 1.21 8.10
CA VAL A 36 -2.06 1.85 6.96
C VAL A 36 -2.07 0.95 5.74
N ALA A 37 -3.24 0.79 5.13
CA ALA A 37 -3.45 0.15 3.83
C ALA A 37 -4.83 0.52 3.26
N LEU A 38 -4.98 0.42 1.95
CA LEU A 38 -6.21 0.77 1.24
C LEU A 38 -6.55 -0.31 0.21
N GLY A 39 -7.80 -0.76 0.19
CA GLY A 39 -8.38 -1.60 -0.85
C GLY A 39 -9.24 -0.77 -1.81
N LEU A 40 -9.02 -0.95 -3.10
CA LEU A 40 -9.81 -0.35 -4.17
C LEU A 40 -10.54 -1.45 -4.92
N THR A 41 -11.86 -1.36 -4.99
CA THR A 41 -12.70 -2.22 -5.84
C THR A 41 -13.29 -1.32 -6.93
N ALA A 42 -12.97 -1.59 -8.20
CA ALA A 42 -13.49 -0.87 -9.34
C ALA A 42 -14.89 -1.38 -9.76
N GLU A 43 -15.56 -0.68 -10.68
CA GLU A 43 -16.92 -1.05 -11.13
C GLU A 43 -16.93 -2.38 -11.90
N ASP A 44 -15.83 -2.75 -12.56
CA ASP A 44 -15.68 -4.03 -13.24
C ASP A 44 -15.36 -5.22 -12.30
N GLY A 45 -15.25 -4.95 -10.99
CA GLY A 45 -14.93 -5.93 -9.95
C GLY A 45 -13.44 -6.16 -9.74
N SER A 46 -12.55 -5.49 -10.48
CA SER A 46 -11.11 -5.59 -10.23
C SER A 46 -10.72 -4.98 -8.88
N ARG A 47 -9.70 -5.58 -8.24
CA ARG A 47 -9.29 -5.26 -6.88
C ARG A 47 -7.81 -4.89 -6.83
N HIS A 48 -7.53 -3.71 -6.30
CA HIS A 48 -6.17 -3.16 -6.22
C HIS A 48 -5.84 -2.81 -4.77
N LEU A 49 -4.76 -3.41 -4.27
CA LEU A 49 -4.28 -3.20 -2.91
C LEU A 49 -3.21 -2.10 -2.88
N ILE A 50 -3.32 -1.17 -1.96
CA ILE A 50 -2.23 -0.22 -1.67
C ILE A 50 -1.68 -0.52 -0.29
N GLU A 51 -0.40 -0.77 -0.21
CA GLU A 51 0.41 -1.28 0.91
C GLU A 51 0.16 -2.75 1.26
N ALA A 52 1.23 -3.44 1.59
CA ALA A 52 1.21 -4.84 2.05
C ALA A 52 1.81 -4.91 3.46
N SER A 53 1.01 -4.57 4.46
CA SER A 53 1.45 -4.50 5.85
C SER A 53 1.53 -5.88 6.52
N ARG A 54 2.15 -5.93 7.69
CA ARG A 54 2.29 -7.17 8.49
C ARG A 54 0.97 -7.85 8.89
N THR A 55 -0.14 -7.11 8.88
CA THR A 55 -1.48 -7.63 9.19
C THR A 55 -2.32 -7.85 7.95
N LEU A 56 -1.69 -8.08 6.80
CA LEU A 56 -2.37 -8.21 5.51
C LEU A 56 -3.53 -9.23 5.55
N ALA A 57 -3.36 -10.37 6.21
CA ALA A 57 -4.42 -11.37 6.30
C ALA A 57 -5.71 -10.81 6.94
N ASP A 58 -5.58 -10.08 8.06
CA ASP A 58 -6.71 -9.43 8.72
C ASP A 58 -7.32 -8.32 7.83
N GLN A 59 -6.48 -7.59 7.12
CA GLN A 59 -6.90 -6.53 6.20
C GLN A 59 -7.72 -7.09 5.03
N LEU A 60 -7.31 -8.23 4.46
CA LEU A 60 -8.05 -8.91 3.40
C LEU A 60 -9.41 -9.44 3.90
N ILE A 61 -9.49 -9.92 5.15
CA ILE A 61 -10.76 -10.31 5.78
C ILE A 61 -11.70 -9.10 5.93
N ILE A 62 -11.18 -7.96 6.39
CA ILE A 62 -11.95 -6.71 6.49
C ILE A 62 -12.50 -6.32 5.12
N TRP A 63 -11.65 -6.35 4.10
CA TRP A 63 -12.05 -5.99 2.74
C TRP A 63 -13.13 -6.93 2.20
N SER A 64 -12.93 -8.24 2.31
CA SER A 64 -13.92 -9.26 1.95
C SER A 64 -15.27 -9.04 2.65
N THR A 65 -15.23 -8.68 3.94
CA THR A 65 -16.45 -8.41 4.73
C THR A 65 -17.21 -7.19 4.23
N VAL A 66 -16.49 -6.12 3.84
CA VAL A 66 -17.11 -4.89 3.31
C VAL A 66 -17.68 -5.12 1.91
N ASP A 67 -16.95 -5.81 1.06
CA ASP A 67 -17.41 -6.12 -0.31
C ASP A 67 -18.52 -7.19 -0.33
N GLY A 68 -18.65 -7.98 0.75
CA GLY A 68 -19.62 -9.08 0.85
C GLY A 68 -19.22 -10.34 0.06
N GLU A 69 -17.99 -10.40 -0.44
CA GLU A 69 -17.45 -11.52 -1.23
C GLU A 69 -16.03 -11.87 -0.79
N PRO A 70 -15.65 -13.17 -0.80
CA PRO A 70 -14.28 -13.57 -0.51
C PRO A 70 -13.28 -12.91 -1.46
N LEU A 71 -12.19 -12.40 -0.90
CA LEU A 71 -11.10 -11.85 -1.68
C LEU A 71 -10.09 -12.96 -1.98
N ASN A 72 -10.23 -13.59 -3.13
CA ASN A 72 -9.40 -14.71 -3.61
C ASN A 72 -8.47 -14.30 -4.77
N LYS A 73 -8.53 -13.06 -5.22
CA LYS A 73 -7.71 -12.51 -6.30
C LYS A 73 -7.45 -11.02 -6.05
N LEU A 74 -6.25 -10.58 -6.41
CA LEU A 74 -5.90 -9.17 -6.60
C LEU A 74 -5.47 -8.94 -8.04
N ASP A 75 -5.82 -7.80 -8.59
CA ASP A 75 -5.44 -7.40 -9.94
C ASP A 75 -4.19 -6.52 -9.96
N SER A 76 -3.84 -5.88 -8.83
CA SER A 76 -2.54 -5.25 -8.63
C SER A 76 -2.25 -4.92 -7.16
N ILE A 77 -0.97 -4.70 -6.86
CA ILE A 77 -0.46 -4.20 -5.58
C ILE A 77 0.33 -2.92 -5.85
N TRP A 78 0.21 -1.94 -4.96
CA TRP A 78 0.86 -0.63 -5.06
C TRP A 78 1.62 -0.32 -3.77
N LEU A 79 2.88 0.09 -3.88
CA LEU A 79 3.72 0.43 -2.72
C LEU A 79 4.16 1.88 -2.80
N THR A 80 4.03 2.59 -1.69
CA THR A 80 4.45 4.00 -1.59
C THR A 80 5.95 4.13 -1.41
N HIS A 81 6.56 3.29 -0.54
CA HIS A 81 7.99 3.32 -0.22
C HIS A 81 8.44 2.06 0.56
N GLY A 82 9.74 1.98 0.87
CA GLY A 82 10.40 0.77 1.38
C GLY A 82 10.49 0.62 2.90
N HIS A 83 9.76 1.38 3.71
CA HIS A 83 9.71 1.12 5.15
C HIS A 83 8.94 -0.18 5.44
N LEU A 84 9.41 -0.95 6.42
CA LEU A 84 8.89 -2.30 6.69
C LEU A 84 7.39 -2.34 6.96
N GLY A 85 6.83 -1.30 7.59
CA GLY A 85 5.39 -1.25 7.87
C GLY A 85 4.51 -1.33 6.64
N HIS A 86 5.04 -0.97 5.46
CA HIS A 86 4.34 -0.91 4.18
C HIS A 86 4.55 -2.15 3.32
N ILE A 87 5.57 -2.97 3.63
CA ILE A 87 6.01 -4.06 2.75
C ILE A 87 6.18 -5.43 3.42
N ASP A 88 6.20 -5.52 4.75
CA ASP A 88 6.53 -6.77 5.46
C ASP A 88 5.44 -7.86 5.33
N GLY A 89 4.28 -7.53 4.78
CA GLY A 89 3.24 -8.47 4.37
C GLY A 89 3.44 -9.07 2.98
N LEU A 90 4.41 -8.60 2.18
CA LEU A 90 4.64 -9.11 0.81
C LEU A 90 4.91 -10.61 0.77
N GLY A 91 5.58 -11.16 1.79
CA GLY A 91 5.82 -12.59 1.88
C GLY A 91 4.56 -13.47 1.84
N LEU A 92 3.40 -12.91 2.18
CA LEU A 92 2.13 -13.64 2.14
C LEU A 92 1.63 -13.94 0.71
N PHE A 93 2.21 -13.32 -0.31
CA PHE A 93 1.89 -13.64 -1.71
C PHE A 93 2.63 -14.87 -2.24
N GLY A 94 3.67 -15.33 -1.54
CA GLY A 94 4.47 -16.51 -1.90
C GLY A 94 3.74 -17.84 -1.70
N CYS A 95 4.39 -18.91 -2.15
CA CYS A 95 3.86 -20.27 -2.12
C CYS A 95 3.62 -20.83 -0.71
N GLU A 96 4.26 -20.25 0.30
CA GLU A 96 4.08 -20.66 1.70
C GLU A 96 2.74 -20.18 2.30
N ALA A 97 2.03 -19.24 1.62
CA ALA A 97 0.77 -18.70 2.09
C ALA A 97 -0.28 -18.68 0.97
N TRP A 98 -0.42 -17.57 0.23
CA TRP A 98 -1.48 -17.43 -0.78
C TRP A 98 -1.13 -18.15 -2.10
N GLY A 99 0.14 -18.11 -2.50
CA GLY A 99 0.59 -18.70 -3.76
C GLY A 99 -0.02 -18.01 -4.97
N THR A 100 0.03 -16.68 -5.00
CA THR A 100 -0.50 -15.88 -6.10
C THR A 100 0.30 -16.09 -7.39
N GLU A 101 -0.29 -15.72 -8.53
CA GLU A 101 0.35 -15.81 -9.83
C GLU A 101 0.18 -14.49 -10.59
N ASP A 102 1.29 -13.99 -11.15
CA ASP A 102 1.37 -12.87 -12.09
C ASP A 102 0.71 -11.55 -11.60
N ILE A 103 0.70 -11.28 -10.28
CA ILE A 103 0.13 -10.01 -9.79
C ILE A 103 1.10 -8.86 -10.09
N PRO A 104 0.68 -7.81 -10.83
CA PRO A 104 1.46 -6.60 -11.02
C PRO A 104 1.76 -5.91 -9.69
N LEU A 105 3.05 -5.72 -9.37
CA LEU A 105 3.52 -4.91 -8.25
C LEU A 105 3.96 -3.55 -8.76
N HIS A 106 3.11 -2.55 -8.58
CA HIS A 106 3.40 -1.18 -8.93
C HIS A 106 4.19 -0.49 -7.82
N ALA A 107 5.40 -0.06 -8.15
CA ALA A 107 6.28 0.70 -7.25
C ALA A 107 7.25 1.56 -8.06
N SER A 108 7.97 2.47 -7.43
CA SER A 108 9.06 3.17 -8.09
C SER A 108 10.21 2.21 -8.44
N GLU A 109 11.07 2.58 -9.38
CA GLU A 109 12.22 1.75 -9.77
C GLU A 109 13.14 1.46 -8.58
N SER A 110 13.38 2.45 -7.70
CA SER A 110 14.18 2.26 -6.49
C SER A 110 13.54 1.24 -5.54
N MET A 111 12.22 1.30 -5.39
CA MET A 111 11.47 0.38 -4.55
C MET A 111 11.48 -1.05 -5.10
N ILE A 112 11.24 -1.23 -6.40
CA ILE A 112 11.34 -2.54 -7.08
C ILE A 112 12.75 -3.11 -6.87
N GLY A 113 13.79 -2.32 -7.05
CA GLY A 113 15.18 -2.76 -6.84
C GLY A 113 15.44 -3.25 -5.41
N VAL A 114 14.91 -2.57 -4.40
CA VAL A 114 15.03 -2.99 -2.99
C VAL A 114 14.31 -4.31 -2.74
N VAL A 115 13.06 -4.47 -3.21
CA VAL A 115 12.29 -5.70 -2.99
C VAL A 115 12.93 -6.88 -3.72
N GLN A 116 13.37 -6.71 -4.98
CA GLN A 116 14.02 -7.77 -5.75
C GLN A 116 15.40 -8.16 -5.20
N SER A 117 16.13 -7.22 -4.60
CA SER A 117 17.42 -7.53 -3.98
C SER A 117 17.33 -8.10 -2.57
N SER A 118 16.13 -8.10 -1.97
CA SER A 118 15.89 -8.65 -0.64
C SER A 118 15.80 -10.18 -0.69
N PRO A 119 16.74 -10.95 -0.07
CA PRO A 119 16.75 -12.40 -0.17
C PRO A 119 15.42 -13.09 0.20
N PRO A 120 14.66 -12.64 1.23
CA PRO A 120 13.37 -13.26 1.56
C PRO A 120 12.25 -12.91 0.58
N LEU A 121 12.37 -11.83 -0.23
CA LEU A 121 11.33 -11.37 -1.14
C LEU A 121 11.64 -11.65 -2.63
N ALA A 122 12.90 -11.83 -2.99
CA ALA A 122 13.32 -12.15 -4.36
C ALA A 122 12.56 -13.35 -4.97
N PRO A 123 12.30 -14.45 -4.23
CA PRO A 123 11.54 -15.58 -4.75
C PRO A 123 10.12 -15.24 -5.23
N LEU A 124 9.52 -14.14 -4.75
CA LEU A 124 8.20 -13.69 -5.23
C LEU A 124 8.24 -13.33 -6.72
N PHE A 125 9.37 -12.81 -7.19
CA PHE A 125 9.57 -12.45 -8.60
C PHE A 125 10.11 -13.64 -9.40
N ASP A 126 11.04 -14.38 -8.84
CA ASP A 126 11.66 -15.56 -9.52
C ASP A 126 10.61 -16.62 -9.84
N ASN A 127 9.58 -16.74 -9.01
CA ASN A 127 8.47 -17.70 -9.18
C ASN A 127 7.21 -17.08 -9.79
N ASN A 128 7.26 -15.85 -10.29
CA ASN A 128 6.14 -15.11 -10.88
C ASN A 128 4.91 -14.95 -9.95
N HIS A 129 5.11 -14.91 -8.65
CA HIS A 129 4.03 -14.51 -7.73
C HIS A 129 3.68 -13.04 -7.93
N LEU A 130 4.71 -12.20 -8.12
CA LEU A 130 4.61 -10.78 -8.38
C LEU A 130 5.37 -10.41 -9.66
N ILE A 131 4.79 -9.53 -10.47
CA ILE A 131 5.40 -8.99 -11.67
C ILE A 131 5.81 -7.53 -11.44
N PRO A 132 7.12 -7.20 -11.50
CA PRO A 132 7.57 -5.83 -11.28
C PRO A 132 7.02 -4.90 -12.36
N THR A 133 6.27 -3.88 -11.94
CA THR A 133 5.60 -2.94 -12.83
C THR A 133 5.93 -1.52 -12.38
N PRO A 134 7.04 -0.94 -12.84
CA PRO A 134 7.49 0.36 -12.40
C PRO A 134 6.53 1.47 -12.82
N PHE A 135 6.29 2.41 -11.90
CA PHE A 135 5.59 3.65 -12.20
C PHE A 135 6.54 4.86 -12.15
N TYR A 136 6.12 5.98 -12.71
CA TYR A 136 6.85 7.23 -12.71
C TYR A 136 6.00 8.34 -12.09
N SER A 137 6.62 9.19 -11.25
CA SER A 137 5.94 10.30 -10.60
C SER A 137 5.27 11.23 -11.62
N GLY A 138 4.03 11.63 -11.35
CA GLY A 138 3.22 12.47 -12.23
C GLY A 138 2.65 11.75 -13.46
N LYS A 139 2.93 10.47 -13.68
CA LYS A 139 2.36 9.70 -14.78
C LYS A 139 1.15 8.91 -14.33
N LYS A 140 -0.01 9.28 -14.87
CA LYS A 140 -1.27 8.57 -14.61
C LYS A 140 -1.20 7.13 -15.16
N VAL A 141 -1.64 6.18 -14.37
CA VAL A 141 -1.85 4.77 -14.75
C VAL A 141 -3.34 4.48 -14.69
N GLU A 142 -3.92 4.14 -15.81
CA GLU A 142 -5.32 3.69 -15.88
C GLU A 142 -5.40 2.23 -15.41
N LEU A 143 -6.20 1.96 -14.40
CA LEU A 143 -6.47 0.60 -13.89
C LEU A 143 -7.67 0.00 -14.60
N THR A 144 -8.70 0.81 -14.76
CA THR A 144 -9.93 0.49 -15.51
C THR A 144 -10.39 1.72 -16.29
N ALA A 145 -11.52 1.63 -16.96
CA ALA A 145 -12.10 2.76 -17.68
C ALA A 145 -12.49 3.94 -16.76
N ASP A 146 -12.70 3.68 -15.48
CA ASP A 146 -13.23 4.62 -14.48
C ASP A 146 -12.36 4.79 -13.24
N LEU A 147 -11.23 4.07 -13.16
CA LEU A 147 -10.31 4.13 -12.03
C LEU A 147 -8.87 4.31 -12.50
N SER A 148 -8.19 5.31 -11.96
CA SER A 148 -6.79 5.57 -12.24
C SER A 148 -6.01 5.96 -10.99
N VAL A 149 -4.69 5.79 -11.04
CA VAL A 149 -3.75 6.17 -9.99
C VAL A 149 -2.62 7.01 -10.60
N THR A 150 -2.36 8.16 -10.00
CA THR A 150 -1.21 9.00 -10.34
C THR A 150 -0.25 9.03 -9.15
N PRO A 151 0.95 8.44 -9.26
CA PRO A 151 1.98 8.54 -8.23
C PRO A 151 2.50 9.98 -8.14
N VAL A 152 2.67 10.48 -6.93
CA VAL A 152 3.16 11.85 -6.65
C VAL A 152 4.32 11.75 -5.68
N LYS A 153 5.53 12.11 -6.11
CA LYS A 153 6.70 12.10 -5.23
C LYS A 153 6.50 13.08 -4.08
N VAL A 154 6.81 12.63 -2.85
CA VAL A 154 6.69 13.42 -1.61
C VAL A 154 7.95 13.26 -0.77
N PRO A 155 8.33 14.28 0.03
CA PRO A 155 9.46 14.20 0.93
C PRO A 155 9.11 13.29 2.13
N HIS A 156 9.90 12.27 2.32
CA HIS A 156 9.88 11.42 3.53
C HIS A 156 11.16 10.60 3.57
N ARG A 157 11.88 10.61 4.67
CA ARG A 157 13.07 9.82 5.02
C ARG A 157 13.54 8.82 3.94
N ASP A 158 14.07 9.33 2.83
CA ASP A 158 14.45 8.52 1.65
C ASP A 158 15.73 7.68 1.89
N GLU A 159 15.78 6.88 2.97
CA GLU A 159 16.98 6.10 3.34
C GLU A 159 17.26 4.96 2.35
N HIS A 160 16.23 4.37 1.79
CA HIS A 160 16.34 3.20 0.91
C HIS A 160 15.66 3.40 -0.44
N THR A 161 14.52 4.05 -0.44
CA THR A 161 13.69 4.29 -1.63
C THR A 161 13.15 5.71 -1.59
N ASP A 162 12.80 6.25 -2.74
CA ASP A 162 11.95 7.43 -2.80
C ASP A 162 10.52 7.09 -2.31
N THR A 163 9.81 8.14 -1.85
CA THR A 163 8.45 8.02 -1.32
C THR A 163 7.44 8.66 -2.25
N HIS A 164 6.31 7.99 -2.45
CA HIS A 164 5.20 8.49 -3.25
C HIS A 164 3.88 8.46 -2.50
N ALA A 165 3.07 9.50 -2.70
CA ALA A 165 1.62 9.47 -2.49
C ALA A 165 0.94 8.97 -3.74
N PHE A 166 -0.32 8.57 -3.64
CA PHE A 166 -1.16 8.21 -4.79
C PHE A 166 -2.39 9.09 -4.86
N LEU A 167 -2.51 9.85 -5.95
CA LEU A 167 -3.77 10.49 -6.32
C LEU A 167 -4.62 9.47 -7.08
N ILE A 168 -5.72 9.06 -6.47
CA ILE A 168 -6.64 8.05 -6.98
C ILE A 168 -7.88 8.79 -7.51
N GLU A 169 -8.22 8.55 -8.75
CA GLU A 169 -9.37 9.16 -9.40
C GLU A 169 -10.36 8.09 -9.82
N GLY A 170 -11.55 8.16 -9.24
CA GLY A 170 -12.71 7.35 -9.61
C GLY A 170 -13.73 8.16 -10.41
N PRO A 171 -14.88 7.57 -10.79
CA PRO A 171 -15.85 8.19 -11.69
C PRO A 171 -16.45 9.50 -11.15
N SER A 172 -16.46 9.71 -9.84
CA SER A 172 -17.10 10.86 -9.22
C SER A 172 -16.27 11.57 -8.15
N LYS A 173 -15.17 10.98 -7.72
CA LYS A 173 -14.34 11.50 -6.62
C LYS A 173 -12.88 11.25 -6.84
N ARG A 174 -12.06 12.10 -6.22
CA ARG A 174 -10.62 11.95 -6.09
C ARG A 174 -10.24 11.75 -4.64
N LEU A 175 -9.22 10.91 -4.39
CA LEU A 175 -8.62 10.65 -3.08
C LEU A 175 -7.11 10.82 -3.20
N LEU A 176 -6.50 11.54 -2.27
CA LEU A 176 -5.06 11.50 -2.06
C LEU A 176 -4.76 10.51 -0.94
N PHE A 177 -4.09 9.40 -1.27
CA PHE A 177 -3.53 8.47 -0.30
C PHE A 177 -2.09 8.89 0.00
N LEU A 178 -1.86 9.38 1.20
CA LEU A 178 -0.59 9.98 1.64
C LEU A 178 -0.31 9.50 3.07
N PRO A 179 0.22 8.26 3.23
CA PRO A 179 0.44 7.70 4.57
C PRO A 179 1.59 8.39 5.29
N ASP A 180 2.72 8.59 4.61
CA ASP A 180 3.93 9.17 5.18
C ASP A 180 4.38 10.40 4.40
N HIS A 181 4.67 11.48 5.14
CA HIS A 181 4.94 12.78 4.56
C HIS A 181 5.57 13.74 5.57
N ASP A 182 6.65 14.39 5.21
CA ASP A 182 7.40 15.26 6.11
C ASP A 182 7.02 16.74 5.97
N SER A 183 6.70 17.23 4.77
CA SER A 183 6.55 18.66 4.54
C SER A 183 5.69 19.03 3.32
N TRP A 184 4.54 19.69 3.58
CA TRP A 184 3.71 20.25 2.50
C TRP A 184 4.43 21.32 1.70
N ARG A 185 5.30 22.12 2.33
CA ARG A 185 6.07 23.15 1.62
C ARG A 185 6.97 22.53 0.56
N GLU A 186 7.65 21.45 0.90
CA GLU A 186 8.55 20.75 -0.01
C GLU A 186 7.76 20.03 -1.09
N THR A 187 6.67 19.33 -0.73
CA THR A 187 5.77 18.68 -1.70
C THR A 187 5.27 19.66 -2.74
N LEU A 188 4.73 20.80 -2.33
CA LEU A 188 4.23 21.83 -3.25
C LEU A 188 5.35 22.47 -4.08
N GLY A 189 6.56 22.58 -3.53
CA GLY A 189 7.76 23.05 -4.25
C GLY A 189 8.22 22.09 -5.32
N LEU A 190 8.16 20.79 -5.09
CA LEU A 190 8.52 19.76 -6.07
C LEU A 190 7.60 19.75 -7.30
N HIS A 191 6.37 20.22 -7.16
CA HIS A 191 5.31 20.13 -8.18
C HIS A 191 4.83 21.49 -8.70
N SER A 192 5.66 22.54 -8.58
CA SER A 192 5.25 23.93 -8.84
C SER A 192 4.87 24.25 -10.29
N ALA A 193 5.24 23.44 -11.29
CA ALA A 193 4.98 23.71 -12.70
C ALA A 193 3.83 22.88 -13.30
N ASP A 194 3.66 21.64 -12.86
CA ASP A 194 2.63 20.70 -13.35
C ASP A 194 2.08 19.89 -12.16
N ASN A 195 1.55 20.58 -11.16
CA ASN A 195 1.15 19.96 -9.92
C ASN A 195 -0.07 19.03 -10.11
N PRO A 196 0.07 17.69 -10.01
CA PRO A 196 -1.05 16.79 -10.10
C PRO A 196 -2.03 16.93 -8.93
N LEU A 197 -1.68 17.71 -7.89
CA LEU A 197 -2.54 18.01 -6.75
C LEU A 197 -3.34 19.32 -6.91
N SER A 198 -3.15 20.07 -7.99
CA SER A 198 -3.86 21.31 -8.29
C SER A 198 -5.23 21.09 -8.92
#